data_7a9c542f5cd3b3801a372aebe9c1f6c1
#
_entry.id   7a9c542f5cd3b3801a372aebe9c1f6c1
#
_cell.length_a   1.000
_cell.length_b   1.000
_cell.length_c   1.000
_cell.angle_alpha   90.00
_cell.angle_beta   90.00
_cell.angle_gamma   90.00
#
_symmetry.space_group_name_H-M   'P 1'
#
loop_
_entity.id
_entity.type
_entity.pdbx_description
1 polymer ?
#
loop_
_entity_poly.entity_id
_entity_poly.type
_entity_poly.pdbx_seq_one_letter_code
_entity_poly.pdbx_strand_id
1 'polypeptide(L)'
;ELLFERCRAFEKANMTPEEHMETLIRSAAELTSREAPRWEFAAARLRYCQFQQEVEERLGTLGIVSLYDKLEYLTDQGLYGAYILENYSREEIAQAQGFIREERNCLFTYAGLDLLLKRYVIQDRERHGLETPQEMYLGIALHLAMKESKDCRMQWVRRFYDMLSQIKVTMATPTLSNARKPSVSYTHLTLPT
;
A
#
# COMPACT_ATOMS: atom_id res chain seq x y z
N GLU A 1 -24.10 -16.66 -4.32
CA GLU A 1 -24.75 -17.26 -5.50
C GLU A 1 -24.40 -16.47 -6.78
N LEU A 2 -24.75 -15.19 -6.89
CA LEU A 2 -24.49 -14.31 -8.04
C LEU A 2 -23.02 -14.31 -8.48
N LEU A 3 -22.07 -14.23 -7.56
CA LEU A 3 -20.64 -14.25 -7.87
C LEU A 3 -20.22 -15.59 -8.49
N PHE A 4 -20.71 -16.71 -7.95
CA PHE A 4 -20.41 -18.03 -8.48
C PHE A 4 -20.98 -18.24 -9.89
N GLU A 5 -22.19 -17.79 -10.15
CA GLU A 5 -22.78 -17.84 -11.49
C GLU A 5 -21.97 -17.02 -12.49
N ARG A 6 -21.49 -15.83 -12.07
CA ARG A 6 -20.65 -14.99 -12.90
C ARG A 6 -19.28 -15.62 -13.18
N CYS A 7 -18.66 -16.24 -12.18
CA CYS A 7 -17.39 -16.93 -12.31
C CYS A 7 -17.47 -18.09 -13.31
N ARG A 8 -18.55 -18.88 -13.28
CA ARG A 8 -18.77 -20.00 -14.21
C ARG A 8 -18.72 -19.56 -15.68
N ALA A 9 -19.14 -18.33 -15.99
CA ALA A 9 -19.10 -17.80 -17.35
C ALA A 9 -17.66 -17.61 -17.89
N PHE A 10 -16.67 -17.53 -16.99
CA PHE A 10 -15.25 -17.34 -17.33
C PHE A 10 -14.38 -18.57 -17.01
N GLU A 11 -14.97 -19.60 -16.43
CA GLU A 11 -14.27 -20.81 -16.00
C GLU A 11 -13.74 -21.57 -17.23
N LYS A 12 -12.47 -21.93 -17.18
CA LYS A 12 -11.78 -22.76 -18.19
C LYS A 12 -11.33 -24.05 -17.53
N ALA A 13 -11.18 -25.10 -18.33
CA ALA A 13 -10.59 -26.33 -17.84
C ALA A 13 -9.12 -26.11 -17.45
N ASN A 14 -8.71 -26.62 -16.28
CA ASN A 14 -7.34 -26.58 -15.78
C ASN A 14 -6.79 -25.16 -15.46
N MET A 15 -7.62 -24.29 -14.88
CA MET A 15 -7.16 -22.99 -14.37
C MET A 15 -6.22 -23.17 -13.16
N THR A 16 -5.18 -22.33 -13.12
CA THR A 16 -4.32 -22.22 -11.93
C THR A 16 -5.03 -21.51 -10.79
N PRO A 17 -4.55 -21.60 -9.53
CA PRO A 17 -5.10 -20.82 -8.42
C PRO A 17 -5.11 -19.31 -8.68
N GLU A 18 -4.06 -18.79 -9.34
CA GLU A 18 -3.94 -17.38 -9.73
C GLU A 18 -5.02 -16.98 -10.73
N GLU A 19 -5.24 -17.81 -11.77
CA GLU A 19 -6.27 -17.58 -12.77
C GLU A 19 -7.69 -17.64 -12.14
N HIS A 20 -7.89 -18.51 -11.15
CA HIS A 20 -9.15 -18.53 -10.38
C HIS A 20 -9.35 -17.24 -9.61
N MET A 21 -8.31 -16.72 -8.93
CA MET A 21 -8.39 -15.48 -8.19
C MET A 21 -8.66 -14.28 -9.12
N GLU A 22 -7.97 -14.20 -10.26
CA GLU A 22 -8.22 -13.17 -11.28
C GLU A 22 -9.67 -13.23 -11.81
N THR A 23 -10.19 -14.44 -12.02
CA THR A 23 -11.58 -14.64 -12.45
C THR A 23 -12.57 -14.16 -11.38
N LEU A 24 -12.30 -14.43 -10.09
CA LEU A 24 -13.11 -13.93 -8.98
C LEU A 24 -13.10 -12.41 -8.91
N ILE A 25 -11.93 -11.80 -8.99
CA ILE A 25 -11.75 -10.34 -8.96
C ILE A 25 -12.53 -9.69 -10.11
N ARG A 26 -12.33 -10.21 -11.32
CA ARG A 26 -13.00 -9.71 -12.53
C ARG A 26 -14.52 -9.85 -12.41
N SER A 27 -14.99 -11.03 -12.01
CA SER A 27 -16.43 -11.29 -11.83
C SER A 27 -17.05 -10.36 -10.80
N ALA A 28 -16.38 -10.11 -9.67
CA ALA A 28 -16.84 -9.17 -8.67
C ALA A 28 -16.88 -7.72 -9.21
N ALA A 29 -15.86 -7.31 -9.97
CA ALA A 29 -15.81 -5.98 -10.58
C ALA A 29 -16.94 -5.78 -11.61
N GLU A 30 -17.24 -6.80 -12.44
CA GLU A 30 -18.31 -6.77 -13.44
C GLU A 30 -19.73 -6.77 -12.83
N LEU A 31 -19.89 -7.23 -11.59
CA LEU A 31 -21.15 -7.14 -10.85
C LEU A 31 -21.43 -5.73 -10.30
N THR A 32 -20.45 -4.84 -10.35
CA THR A 32 -20.62 -3.45 -9.93
C THR A 32 -21.61 -2.75 -10.87
N SER A 33 -22.70 -2.27 -10.32
CA SER A 33 -23.72 -1.53 -11.06
C SER A 33 -24.28 -0.39 -10.21
N ARG A 34 -25.14 0.43 -10.79
CA ARG A 34 -25.82 1.50 -10.07
C ARG A 34 -26.71 0.96 -8.94
N GLU A 35 -27.31 -0.20 -9.14
CA GLU A 35 -28.18 -0.89 -8.19
C GLU A 35 -27.37 -1.67 -7.13
N ALA A 36 -26.14 -2.08 -7.46
CA ALA A 36 -25.29 -2.89 -6.60
C ALA A 36 -23.84 -2.32 -6.51
N PRO A 37 -23.65 -1.06 -6.06
CA PRO A 37 -22.33 -0.41 -6.07
C PRO A 37 -21.33 -1.04 -5.09
N ARG A 38 -21.80 -1.81 -4.11
CA ARG A 38 -20.92 -2.43 -3.09
C ARG A 38 -20.02 -3.53 -3.65
N TRP A 39 -20.28 -4.02 -4.86
CA TRP A 39 -19.42 -5.03 -5.48
C TRP A 39 -18.01 -4.50 -5.79
N GLU A 40 -17.85 -3.20 -6.02
CA GLU A 40 -16.52 -2.59 -6.19
C GLU A 40 -15.63 -2.77 -4.96
N PHE A 41 -16.21 -2.72 -3.74
CA PHE A 41 -15.47 -2.98 -2.50
C PHE A 41 -15.17 -4.47 -2.31
N ALA A 42 -16.04 -5.37 -2.78
CA ALA A 42 -15.78 -6.80 -2.78
C ALA A 42 -14.62 -7.15 -3.74
N ALA A 43 -14.63 -6.60 -4.95
CA ALA A 43 -13.54 -6.74 -5.90
C ALA A 43 -12.21 -6.18 -5.35
N ALA A 44 -12.26 -5.02 -4.68
CA ALA A 44 -11.09 -4.44 -4.03
C ALA A 44 -10.49 -5.36 -2.97
N ARG A 45 -11.32 -5.98 -2.11
CA ARG A 45 -10.86 -6.91 -1.06
C ARG A 45 -10.21 -8.14 -1.65
N LEU A 46 -10.80 -8.74 -2.68
CA LEU A 46 -10.21 -9.89 -3.37
C LEU A 46 -8.85 -9.52 -3.98
N ARG A 47 -8.76 -8.37 -4.66
CA ARG A 47 -7.51 -7.88 -5.25
C ARG A 47 -6.46 -7.59 -4.16
N TYR A 48 -6.87 -7.04 -3.01
CA TYR A 48 -5.97 -6.80 -1.89
C TYR A 48 -5.44 -8.11 -1.30
N CYS A 49 -6.30 -9.11 -1.08
CA CYS A 49 -5.86 -10.42 -0.58
C CYS A 49 -4.83 -11.06 -1.51
N GLN A 50 -5.06 -11.04 -2.82
CA GLN A 50 -4.08 -11.53 -3.80
C GLN A 50 -2.75 -10.79 -3.70
N PHE A 51 -2.80 -9.45 -3.70
CA PHE A 51 -1.60 -8.61 -3.64
C PHE A 51 -0.83 -8.81 -2.32
N GLN A 52 -1.53 -8.91 -1.20
CA GLN A 52 -0.91 -9.16 0.10
C GLN A 52 -0.15 -10.49 0.12
N GLN A 53 -0.74 -11.56 -0.42
CA GLN A 53 -0.07 -12.86 -0.55
C GLN A 53 1.18 -12.76 -1.42
N GLU A 54 1.09 -12.08 -2.58
CA GLU A 54 2.25 -11.85 -3.46
C GLU A 54 3.41 -11.13 -2.73
N VAL A 55 3.10 -10.12 -1.92
CA VAL A 55 4.09 -9.38 -1.12
C VAL A 55 4.68 -10.24 0.00
N GLU A 56 3.82 -10.97 0.74
CA GLU A 56 4.25 -11.82 1.87
C GLU A 56 5.13 -12.98 1.40
N GLU A 57 4.77 -13.67 0.33
CA GLU A 57 5.57 -14.75 -0.25
C GLU A 57 6.94 -14.26 -0.71
N ARG A 58 6.98 -13.11 -1.40
CA ARG A 58 8.22 -12.52 -1.90
C ARG A 58 9.16 -12.09 -0.77
N LEU A 59 8.65 -11.40 0.23
CA LEU A 59 9.44 -10.96 1.38
C LEU A 59 9.81 -12.12 2.30
N GLY A 60 8.93 -13.12 2.44
CA GLY A 60 9.19 -14.34 3.20
C GLY A 60 10.37 -15.13 2.63
N THR A 61 10.51 -15.24 1.31
CA THR A 61 11.68 -15.89 0.67
C THR A 61 12.99 -15.17 0.96
N LEU A 62 12.93 -13.86 1.28
CA LEU A 62 14.09 -13.03 1.66
C LEU A 62 14.35 -13.03 3.18
N GLY A 63 13.53 -13.74 3.97
CA GLY A 63 13.65 -13.77 5.44
C GLY A 63 13.28 -12.46 6.14
N ILE A 64 12.52 -11.58 5.46
CA ILE A 64 12.10 -10.27 5.99
C ILE A 64 10.86 -10.46 6.84
N VAL A 65 10.94 -10.19 8.13
CA VAL A 65 9.88 -10.45 9.11
C VAL A 65 9.29 -9.15 9.71
N SER A 66 10.12 -8.13 9.91
CA SER A 66 9.70 -6.87 10.52
C SER A 66 9.66 -5.72 9.51
N LEU A 67 8.90 -4.67 9.85
CA LEU A 67 8.91 -3.44 9.04
C LEU A 67 10.32 -2.84 8.99
N TYR A 68 11.08 -2.87 10.08
CA TYR A 68 12.44 -2.35 10.11
C TYR A 68 13.33 -3.08 9.10
N ASP A 69 13.33 -4.43 9.12
CA ASP A 69 14.13 -5.24 8.22
C ASP A 69 13.71 -5.01 6.75
N LYS A 70 12.41 -4.77 6.51
CA LYS A 70 11.90 -4.38 5.19
C LYS A 70 12.45 -3.04 4.74
N LEU A 71 12.42 -2.01 5.60
CA LEU A 71 12.94 -0.68 5.27
C LEU A 71 14.46 -0.72 5.02
N GLU A 72 15.20 -1.51 5.82
CA GLU A 72 16.63 -1.73 5.62
C GLU A 72 16.91 -2.36 4.25
N TYR A 73 16.24 -3.47 3.93
CA TYR A 73 16.33 -4.11 2.62
C TYR A 73 15.98 -3.16 1.47
N LEU A 74 14.87 -2.45 1.55
CA LEU A 74 14.45 -1.51 0.49
C LEU A 74 15.41 -0.34 0.34
N THR A 75 16.05 0.09 1.42
CA THR A 75 17.10 1.14 1.41
C THR A 75 18.35 0.63 0.70
N ASP A 76 18.78 -0.58 1.00
CA ASP A 76 19.95 -1.21 0.35
C ASP A 76 19.71 -1.45 -1.15
N GLN A 77 18.48 -1.73 -1.54
CA GLN A 77 18.08 -1.80 -2.95
C GLN A 77 17.94 -0.43 -3.64
N GLY A 78 18.11 0.67 -2.91
CA GLY A 78 17.94 2.03 -3.44
C GLY A 78 16.49 2.40 -3.76
N LEU A 79 15.52 1.68 -3.18
CA LEU A 79 14.08 1.88 -3.38
C LEU A 79 13.44 2.75 -2.27
N TYR A 80 14.07 2.80 -1.10
CA TYR A 80 13.65 3.59 0.05
C TYR A 80 14.72 4.60 0.46
N GLY A 81 14.33 5.74 1.02
CA GLY A 81 15.27 6.77 1.43
C GLY A 81 15.94 6.45 2.77
N ALA A 82 17.27 6.37 2.79
CA ALA A 82 18.07 6.11 3.99
C ALA A 82 17.76 7.09 5.14
N TYR A 83 17.35 8.31 4.80
CA TYR A 83 16.99 9.35 5.76
C TYR A 83 15.87 8.94 6.75
N ILE A 84 15.02 7.96 6.41
CA ILE A 84 14.02 7.43 7.36
C ILE A 84 14.74 6.67 8.47
N LEU A 85 15.62 5.72 8.13
CA LEU A 85 16.41 4.93 9.10
C LEU A 85 17.43 5.79 9.86
N GLU A 86 17.93 6.88 9.28
CA GLU A 86 18.82 7.84 9.93
C GLU A 86 18.10 8.68 11.01
N ASN A 87 16.79 8.91 10.84
CA ASN A 87 16.01 9.75 11.75
C ASN A 87 15.21 8.97 12.80
N TYR A 88 14.90 7.69 12.55
CA TYR A 88 14.08 6.85 13.43
C TYR A 88 14.87 5.65 13.93
N SER A 89 14.78 5.37 15.23
CA SER A 89 15.36 4.17 15.81
C SER A 89 14.56 2.90 15.43
N ARG A 90 15.16 1.73 15.64
CA ARG A 90 14.45 0.44 15.42
C ARG A 90 13.20 0.33 16.29
N GLU A 91 13.25 0.82 17.52
CA GLU A 91 12.14 0.83 18.47
C GLU A 91 11.01 1.76 17.99
N GLU A 92 11.35 2.94 17.47
CA GLU A 92 10.37 3.86 16.89
C GLU A 92 9.68 3.28 15.66
N ILE A 93 10.43 2.60 14.78
CA ILE A 93 9.85 1.90 13.62
C ILE A 93 8.95 0.75 14.07
N ALA A 94 9.35 -0.03 15.07
CA ALA A 94 8.52 -1.10 15.63
C ALA A 94 7.25 -0.54 16.28
N GLN A 95 7.34 0.59 17.00
CA GLN A 95 6.18 1.31 17.52
C GLN A 95 5.25 1.78 16.38
N ALA A 96 5.82 2.34 15.31
CA ALA A 96 5.07 2.79 14.13
C ALA A 96 4.35 1.62 13.45
N GLN A 97 4.99 0.47 13.31
CA GLN A 97 4.38 -0.75 12.77
C GLN A 97 3.11 -1.12 13.55
N GLY A 98 3.10 -0.92 14.87
CA GLY A 98 1.92 -1.13 15.72
C GLY A 98 0.75 -0.16 15.46
N PHE A 99 0.94 0.88 14.66
CA PHE A 99 -0.16 1.80 14.27
C PHE A 99 -0.94 1.27 13.05
N ILE A 100 -0.38 0.33 12.30
CA ILE A 100 -1.03 -0.25 11.10
C ILE A 100 -2.39 -0.84 11.47
N ARG A 101 -3.37 -0.58 10.64
CA ARG A 101 -4.76 -1.04 10.76
C ARG A 101 -5.20 -1.63 9.43
N GLU A 102 -5.00 -2.94 9.28
CA GLU A 102 -5.30 -3.67 8.04
C GLU A 102 -6.78 -3.60 7.65
N GLU A 103 -7.69 -3.46 8.62
CA GLU A 103 -9.12 -3.29 8.36
C GLU A 103 -9.43 -2.05 7.51
N ARG A 104 -8.54 -1.06 7.45
CA ARG A 104 -8.72 0.15 6.63
C ARG A 104 -8.57 -0.11 5.13
N ASN A 105 -8.01 -1.25 4.75
CA ASN A 105 -7.98 -1.67 3.34
C ASN A 105 -9.38 -1.92 2.77
N CYS A 106 -10.38 -2.15 3.64
CA CYS A 106 -11.79 -2.24 3.24
C CYS A 106 -12.40 -0.92 2.76
N LEU A 107 -11.73 0.22 2.95
CA LEU A 107 -12.18 1.53 2.49
C LEU A 107 -11.91 1.79 1.01
N PHE A 108 -11.02 1.01 0.37
CA PHE A 108 -10.70 1.19 -1.03
C PHE A 108 -11.80 0.67 -1.95
N THR A 109 -12.09 1.46 -2.98
CA THR A 109 -12.77 0.97 -4.18
C THR A 109 -11.79 0.18 -5.04
N TYR A 110 -12.28 -0.66 -5.94
CA TYR A 110 -11.42 -1.45 -6.82
C TYR A 110 -10.48 -0.58 -7.67
N ALA A 111 -11.03 0.45 -8.32
CA ALA A 111 -10.23 1.36 -9.14
C ALA A 111 -9.22 2.16 -8.30
N GLY A 112 -9.60 2.60 -7.08
CA GLY A 112 -8.71 3.31 -6.16
C GLY A 112 -7.54 2.44 -5.70
N LEU A 113 -7.82 1.20 -5.32
CA LEU A 113 -6.79 0.24 -4.92
C LEU A 113 -5.85 -0.09 -6.08
N ASP A 114 -6.40 -0.41 -7.26
CA ASP A 114 -5.61 -0.76 -8.44
C ASP A 114 -4.65 0.38 -8.83
N LEU A 115 -5.12 1.62 -8.73
CA LEU A 115 -4.28 2.80 -8.93
C LEU A 115 -3.14 2.90 -7.91
N LEU A 116 -3.43 2.66 -6.61
CA LEU A 116 -2.40 2.66 -5.56
C LEU A 116 -1.36 1.58 -5.81
N LEU A 117 -1.79 0.36 -6.10
CA LEU A 117 -0.90 -0.78 -6.34
C LEU A 117 -0.02 -0.60 -7.57
N LYS A 118 -0.54 0.02 -8.64
CA LYS A 118 0.20 0.21 -9.91
C LYS A 118 1.14 1.42 -9.90
N ARG A 119 0.83 2.47 -9.15
CA ARG A 119 1.53 3.75 -9.28
C ARG A 119 2.28 4.21 -8.04
N TYR A 120 1.81 3.85 -6.85
CA TYR A 120 2.26 4.50 -5.62
C TYR A 120 3.05 3.58 -4.69
N VAL A 121 2.67 2.31 -4.54
CA VAL A 121 3.45 1.37 -3.74
C VAL A 121 4.85 1.19 -4.33
N ILE A 122 5.82 0.89 -3.47
CA ILE A 122 7.17 0.55 -3.90
C ILE A 122 7.12 -0.81 -4.61
N GLN A 123 7.76 -0.86 -5.75
CA GLN A 123 7.84 -2.05 -6.62
C GLN A 123 9.30 -2.32 -6.97
N ASP A 124 9.61 -3.59 -7.24
CA ASP A 124 10.88 -3.99 -7.84
C ASP A 124 10.95 -3.63 -9.35
N ARG A 125 12.05 -4.02 -9.99
CA ARG A 125 12.26 -3.78 -11.44
C ARG A 125 11.27 -4.53 -12.33
N GLU A 126 10.70 -5.62 -11.82
CA GLU A 126 9.70 -6.46 -12.51
C GLU A 126 8.27 -5.99 -12.23
N ARG A 127 8.12 -4.89 -11.46
CA ARG A 127 6.85 -4.26 -11.06
C ARG A 127 6.02 -5.08 -10.05
N HIS A 128 6.65 -5.94 -9.29
CA HIS A 128 6.01 -6.58 -8.15
C HIS A 128 6.05 -5.67 -6.93
N GLY A 129 4.94 -5.62 -6.21
CA GLY A 129 4.83 -4.82 -4.99
C GLY A 129 5.73 -5.35 -3.87
N LEU A 130 6.34 -4.42 -3.14
CA LEU A 130 7.22 -4.70 -1.99
C LEU A 130 6.70 -4.09 -0.68
N GLU A 131 5.62 -3.32 -0.75
CA GLU A 131 4.94 -2.76 0.43
C GLU A 131 3.43 -2.80 0.24
N THR A 132 2.68 -2.88 1.33
CA THR A 132 1.22 -2.76 1.30
C THR A 132 0.78 -1.29 1.28
N PRO A 133 -0.48 -0.96 0.90
CA PRO A 133 -1.01 0.40 1.01
C PRO A 133 -0.94 0.99 2.41
N GLN A 134 -1.10 0.17 3.46
CA GLN A 134 -1.00 0.65 4.84
C GLN A 134 0.45 0.99 5.21
N GLU A 135 1.42 0.20 4.76
CA GLU A 135 2.84 0.50 4.93
C GLU A 135 3.26 1.73 4.13
N MET A 136 2.71 1.91 2.92
CA MET A 136 2.90 3.12 2.13
C MET A 136 2.46 4.37 2.90
N TYR A 137 1.24 4.37 3.45
CA TYR A 137 0.75 5.50 4.25
C TYR A 137 1.58 5.73 5.50
N LEU A 138 2.05 4.66 6.15
CA LEU A 138 2.92 4.78 7.32
C LEU A 138 4.28 5.38 6.94
N GLY A 139 4.88 4.95 5.84
CA GLY A 139 6.14 5.52 5.34
C GLY A 139 6.03 7.01 5.01
N ILE A 140 4.90 7.44 4.43
CA ILE A 140 4.61 8.86 4.19
C ILE A 140 4.46 9.61 5.53
N ALA A 141 3.78 9.01 6.51
CA ALA A 141 3.61 9.62 7.84
C ALA A 141 4.94 9.79 8.57
N LEU A 142 5.84 8.80 8.50
CA LEU A 142 7.21 8.90 9.01
C LEU A 142 7.96 10.06 8.35
N HIS A 143 7.89 10.18 7.03
CA HIS A 143 8.52 11.29 6.31
C HIS A 143 7.98 12.66 6.76
N LEU A 144 6.66 12.82 6.87
CA LEU A 144 6.04 14.08 7.26
C LEU A 144 6.39 14.50 8.69
N ALA A 145 6.48 13.54 9.62
CA ALA A 145 6.77 13.80 11.02
C ALA A 145 8.28 13.91 11.33
N MET A 146 9.15 13.71 10.36
CA MET A 146 10.60 13.61 10.58
C MET A 146 11.22 14.86 11.22
N LYS A 147 10.65 16.04 10.97
CA LYS A 147 11.14 17.32 11.54
C LYS A 147 10.52 17.69 12.89
N GLU A 148 9.58 16.93 13.37
CA GLU A 148 8.98 17.14 14.70
C GLU A 148 9.97 16.77 15.81
N SER A 149 9.78 17.35 17.00
CA SER A 149 10.61 17.04 18.15
C SER A 149 10.47 15.56 18.56
N LYS A 150 11.54 14.94 19.01
CA LYS A 150 11.56 13.51 19.37
C LYS A 150 10.48 13.14 20.38
N ASP A 151 10.15 14.03 21.33
CA ASP A 151 9.17 13.77 22.39
C ASP A 151 7.73 13.60 21.87
N CYS A 152 7.39 14.25 20.76
CA CYS A 152 6.04 14.20 20.19
C CYS A 152 5.98 13.58 18.79
N ARG A 153 7.13 13.29 18.17
CA ARG A 153 7.22 12.81 16.77
C ARG A 153 6.35 11.60 16.50
N MET A 154 6.36 10.60 17.38
CA MET A 154 5.55 9.40 17.20
C MET A 154 4.04 9.64 17.30
N GLN A 155 3.63 10.68 18.04
CA GLN A 155 2.22 11.12 18.06
C GLN A 155 1.82 11.73 16.72
N TRP A 156 2.72 12.50 16.08
CA TRP A 156 2.51 13.06 14.75
C TRP A 156 2.50 11.97 13.68
N VAL A 157 3.42 11.00 13.73
CA VAL A 157 3.41 9.83 12.84
C VAL A 157 2.04 9.16 12.88
N ARG A 158 1.52 8.88 14.08
CA ARG A 158 0.20 8.25 14.23
C ARG A 158 -0.92 9.12 13.66
N ARG A 159 -0.91 10.43 13.94
CA ARG A 159 -1.93 11.36 13.42
C ARG A 159 -1.92 11.43 11.90
N PHE A 160 -0.75 11.57 11.28
CA PHE A 160 -0.64 11.59 9.81
C PHE A 160 -1.07 10.25 9.20
N TYR A 161 -0.63 9.13 9.79
CA TYR A 161 -1.08 7.82 9.35
C TYR A 161 -2.60 7.68 9.45
N ASP A 162 -3.21 8.07 10.55
CA ASP A 162 -4.67 7.99 10.75
C ASP A 162 -5.43 8.83 9.73
N MET A 163 -4.96 10.02 9.40
CA MET A 163 -5.59 10.88 8.40
C MET A 163 -5.51 10.30 6.98
N LEU A 164 -4.34 9.78 6.61
CA LEU A 164 -4.09 9.21 5.29
C LEU A 164 -4.80 7.87 5.09
N SER A 165 -4.62 6.94 6.03
CA SER A 165 -5.15 5.58 5.91
C SER A 165 -6.66 5.48 6.07
N GLN A 166 -7.30 6.45 6.72
CA GLN A 166 -8.76 6.61 6.76
C GLN A 166 -9.33 7.37 5.54
N ILE A 167 -8.48 7.74 4.58
CA ILE A 167 -8.85 8.47 3.35
C ILE A 167 -9.53 9.81 3.68
N LYS A 168 -9.21 10.42 4.84
CA LYS A 168 -9.72 11.74 5.25
C LYS A 168 -9.02 12.88 4.52
N VAL A 169 -7.79 12.63 4.08
CA VAL A 169 -6.95 13.57 3.33
C VAL A 169 -6.33 12.84 2.16
N THR A 170 -6.34 13.46 1.00
CA THR A 170 -5.61 13.01 -0.19
C THR A 170 -4.36 13.86 -0.36
N MET A 171 -3.22 13.21 -0.49
CA MET A 171 -1.95 13.89 -0.76
C MET A 171 -1.73 14.06 -2.26
N ALA A 172 -1.00 15.11 -2.62
CA ALA A 172 -0.56 15.30 -4.01
C ALA A 172 0.33 14.15 -4.48
N THR A 173 0.24 13.82 -5.76
CA THR A 173 1.02 12.73 -6.39
C THR A 173 2.52 12.75 -6.05
N PRO A 174 3.23 13.90 -6.03
CA PRO A 174 4.65 13.91 -5.65
C PRO A 174 4.89 13.39 -4.22
N THR A 175 4.01 13.72 -3.28
CA THR A 175 4.11 13.23 -1.89
C THR A 175 3.83 11.73 -1.82
N LEU A 176 2.74 11.26 -2.45
CA LEU A 176 2.40 9.83 -2.47
C LEU A 176 3.50 8.98 -3.11
N SER A 177 4.10 9.47 -4.19
CA SER A 177 5.11 8.71 -4.94
C SER A 177 6.50 8.76 -4.32
N ASN A 178 6.91 9.90 -3.74
CA ASN A 178 8.32 10.18 -3.48
C ASN A 178 8.66 10.42 -2.01
N ALA A 179 7.69 10.68 -1.12
CA ALA A 179 7.95 11.05 0.27
C ALA A 179 8.80 10.04 1.06
N ARG A 180 8.97 8.82 0.56
CA ARG A 180 9.79 7.78 1.19
C ARG A 180 10.90 7.22 0.28
N LYS A 181 11.03 7.77 -0.94
CA LYS A 181 12.06 7.34 -1.91
C LYS A 181 13.36 8.13 -1.75
N PRO A 182 14.51 7.62 -2.27
CA PRO A 182 15.82 8.22 -2.07
C PRO A 182 15.94 9.65 -2.60
N SER A 183 15.27 9.98 -3.70
CA SER A 183 15.29 11.32 -4.28
C SER A 183 13.94 11.99 -4.13
N VAL A 184 13.84 12.91 -3.16
CA VAL A 184 12.67 13.79 -3.03
C VAL A 184 12.94 15.04 -3.88
N SER A 185 12.58 14.96 -5.16
CA SER A 185 12.68 16.14 -6.03
C SER A 185 11.49 17.06 -5.78
N TYR A 186 11.64 18.02 -4.87
CA TYR A 186 10.72 19.15 -4.67
C TYR A 186 11.00 20.34 -5.58
N THR A 187 11.90 20.19 -6.57
CA THR A 187 12.38 21.28 -7.41
C THR A 187 11.33 21.99 -8.25
N HIS A 188 10.08 21.51 -8.25
CA HIS A 188 8.99 22.14 -9.02
C HIS A 188 7.85 22.71 -8.17
N LEU A 189 8.01 22.81 -6.84
CA LEU A 189 7.03 23.42 -5.95
C LEU A 189 7.46 24.80 -5.42
N THR A 190 8.38 25.48 -6.07
CA THR A 190 8.57 26.91 -5.84
C THR A 190 7.40 27.64 -6.49
N LEU A 191 6.48 28.14 -5.65
CA LEU A 191 5.50 29.12 -6.10
C LEU A 191 6.28 30.31 -6.70
N PRO A 192 5.88 30.79 -7.89
CA PRO A 192 6.45 32.04 -8.40
C PRO A 192 6.10 33.15 -7.40
N THR A 193 7.12 33.80 -6.87
CA THR A 193 7.00 35.03 -6.07
C THR A 193 6.54 36.17 -6.96
#